data_8588089f21e483a44e16326e5204a9b3
#
_entry.id   8588089f21e483a44e16326e5204a9b3
#
_cell.length_a   1.000
_cell.length_b   1.000
_cell.length_c   1.000
_cell.angle_alpha   90.00
_cell.angle_beta   90.00
_cell.angle_gamma   90.00
#
_symmetry.space_group_name_H-M   'P 1'
#
loop_
_entity.id
_entity.type
_entity.pdbx_description
1 polymer ?
#
loop_
_entity_poly.entity_id
_entity_poly.type
_entity_poly.pdbx_seq_one_letter_code
_entity_poly.pdbx_strand_id
1 'polypeptide(L)'
;FTTVYGVDARENMLIPLILKNKVHYLNVNHIRDFIHVNDIVNAVQIMMDNSFRGVVDVGTGISNKLVDIADYFKIDYKSVMGGETERLDNTADTSILNKFGWRAKINLYNYIEENRNVN
;
A
#
# COMPACT_ATOMS: atom_id res chain seq x y z
N PHE A 1 3.58 -9.81 2.93
CA PHE A 1 2.92 -8.50 3.01
C PHE A 1 2.88 -7.86 1.63
N THR A 2 1.82 -7.07 1.35
CA THR A 2 1.76 -6.24 0.15
C THR A 2 2.65 -5.00 0.33
N THR A 3 2.33 -3.86 -0.28
CA THR A 3 3.21 -2.69 -0.21
C THR A 3 2.93 -1.89 1.06
N VAL A 4 3.89 -1.87 1.99
CA VAL A 4 3.74 -1.27 3.32
C VAL A 4 4.05 0.23 3.28
N TYR A 5 3.25 1.02 3.98
CA TYR A 5 3.52 2.43 4.19
C TYR A 5 3.23 2.82 5.65
N GLY A 6 3.66 4.00 6.04
CA GLY A 6 3.49 4.51 7.40
C GLY A 6 4.75 5.21 7.91
N VAL A 7 4.78 5.47 9.21
CA VAL A 7 5.96 6.09 9.85
C VAL A 7 7.17 5.15 9.69
N ASP A 8 8.33 5.74 9.43
CA ASP A 8 9.60 5.02 9.23
C ASP A 8 9.67 4.17 7.95
N ALA A 9 8.78 4.36 6.99
CA ALA A 9 8.91 3.76 5.67
C ALA A 9 10.14 4.30 4.94
N ARG A 10 10.70 3.49 4.03
CA ARG A 10 11.85 3.92 3.24
C ARG A 10 11.52 5.17 2.43
N GLU A 11 12.41 6.16 2.44
CA GLU A 11 12.18 7.45 1.80
C GLU A 11 12.02 7.38 0.28
N ASN A 12 12.55 6.35 -0.36
CA ASN A 12 12.47 6.17 -1.82
C ASN A 12 11.23 5.40 -2.28
N MET A 13 10.35 4.99 -1.37
CA MET A 13 9.07 4.36 -1.71
C MET A 13 8.05 5.40 -2.14
N LEU A 14 7.04 4.97 -2.93
CA LEU A 14 6.07 5.89 -3.53
C LEU A 14 5.35 6.78 -2.51
N ILE A 15 4.79 6.19 -1.45
CA ILE A 15 4.00 6.99 -0.50
C ILE A 15 4.84 8.06 0.20
N PRO A 16 6.03 7.75 0.76
CA PRO A 16 6.90 8.81 1.27
C PRO A 16 7.26 9.88 0.24
N LEU A 17 7.50 9.50 -1.01
CA LEU A 17 7.79 10.47 -2.08
C LEU A 17 6.59 11.38 -2.35
N ILE A 18 5.37 10.85 -2.32
CA ILE A 18 4.14 11.65 -2.47
C ILE A 18 4.03 12.65 -1.32
N LEU A 19 4.24 12.20 -0.09
CA LEU A 19 4.13 13.06 1.10
C LEU A 19 5.12 14.24 1.06
N LYS A 20 6.29 14.02 0.47
CA LYS A 20 7.35 15.02 0.37
C LYS A 20 7.34 15.81 -0.95
N ASN A 21 6.38 15.54 -1.82
CA ASN A 21 6.28 16.15 -3.17
C ASN A 21 7.54 15.92 -4.01
N LYS A 22 8.10 14.70 -3.94
CA LYS A 22 9.35 14.32 -4.62
C LYS A 22 9.19 13.22 -5.66
N VAL A 23 7.99 13.02 -6.18
CA VAL A 23 7.74 12.04 -7.24
C VAL A 23 8.24 12.60 -8.57
N HIS A 24 9.14 11.88 -9.24
CA HIS A 24 9.65 12.23 -10.57
C HIS A 24 9.20 11.25 -11.64
N TYR A 25 9.18 9.96 -11.30
CA TYR A 25 8.82 8.88 -12.22
C TYR A 25 7.72 8.02 -11.61
N LEU A 26 6.88 7.45 -12.47
CA LEU A 26 5.81 6.57 -12.04
C LEU A 26 5.67 5.38 -12.98
N ASN A 27 5.62 4.18 -12.42
CA ASN A 27 5.34 2.96 -13.17
C ASN A 27 3.84 2.91 -13.50
N VAL A 28 3.48 3.34 -14.71
CA VAL A 28 2.09 3.58 -15.08
C VAL A 28 1.28 2.30 -15.25
N ASN A 29 1.94 1.14 -15.37
CA ASN A 29 1.28 -0.15 -15.52
C ASN A 29 1.16 -0.92 -14.19
N HIS A 30 1.63 -0.36 -13.07
CA HIS A 30 1.61 -1.07 -11.80
C HIS A 30 0.32 -0.84 -11.02
N ILE A 31 -0.16 -1.92 -10.41
CA ILE A 31 -1.27 -1.93 -9.46
C ILE A 31 -0.70 -2.43 -8.12
N ARG A 32 -0.96 -1.72 -7.04
CA ARG A 32 -0.44 -2.08 -5.72
C ARG A 32 -1.54 -2.04 -4.67
N ASP A 33 -1.45 -3.00 -3.77
CA ASP A 33 -2.22 -3.02 -2.53
C ASP A 33 -1.35 -2.36 -1.47
N PHE A 34 -1.70 -1.16 -1.05
CA PHE A 34 -0.97 -0.41 -0.03
C PHE A 34 -1.59 -0.64 1.33
N ILE A 35 -0.81 -1.16 2.27
CA ILE A 35 -1.27 -1.42 3.63
C ILE A 35 -0.46 -0.59 4.63
N HIS A 36 -1.15 0.06 5.55
CA HIS A 36 -0.49 0.81 6.63
C HIS A 36 0.12 -0.16 7.65
N VAL A 37 1.28 0.20 8.19
CA VAL A 37 2.00 -0.65 9.14
C VAL A 37 1.16 -1.01 10.37
N ASN A 38 0.29 -0.11 10.84
CA ASN A 38 -0.58 -0.39 11.98
C ASN A 38 -1.60 -1.49 11.69
N ASP A 39 -2.10 -1.56 10.45
CA ASP A 39 -3.00 -2.64 10.03
C ASP A 39 -2.26 -3.98 9.99
N ILE A 40 -0.99 -3.98 9.62
CA ILE A 40 -0.16 -5.20 9.67
C ILE A 40 0.02 -5.66 11.11
N VAL A 41 0.32 -4.75 12.03
CA VAL A 41 0.48 -5.10 13.45
C VAL A 41 -0.79 -5.76 13.99
N ASN A 42 -1.94 -5.20 13.67
CA ASN A 42 -3.22 -5.76 14.09
C ASN A 42 -3.48 -7.15 13.48
N ALA A 43 -3.12 -7.35 12.21
CA ALA A 43 -3.25 -8.65 11.56
C ALA A 43 -2.35 -9.70 12.22
N VAL A 44 -1.11 -9.37 12.50
CA VAL A 44 -0.17 -10.25 13.19
C VAL A 44 -0.69 -10.62 14.57
N GLN A 45 -1.21 -9.65 15.32
CA GLN A 45 -1.76 -9.88 16.65
C GLN A 45 -2.94 -10.87 16.62
N ILE A 46 -3.85 -10.71 15.67
CA ILE A 46 -4.99 -11.62 15.50
C ILE A 46 -4.52 -13.05 15.17
N MET A 47 -3.53 -13.16 14.28
CA MET A 47 -2.98 -14.48 13.93
C MET A 47 -2.31 -15.15 15.13
N MET A 48 -1.58 -14.40 15.95
CA MET A 48 -0.95 -14.92 17.16
C MET A 48 -2.01 -15.35 18.19
N ASP A 49 -3.03 -14.54 18.42
CA ASP A 49 -4.11 -14.82 19.37
C ASP A 49 -4.90 -16.08 18.99
N ASN A 50 -4.99 -16.40 17.71
CA ASN A 50 -5.69 -17.57 17.19
C ASN A 50 -4.75 -18.74 16.87
N SER A 51 -3.47 -18.67 17.25
CA SER A 51 -2.47 -19.71 17.01
C SER A 51 -2.43 -20.15 15.56
N PHE A 52 -2.54 -19.19 14.63
CA PHE A 52 -2.55 -19.49 13.20
C PHE A 52 -1.23 -20.11 12.75
N ARG A 53 -1.35 -21.15 11.93
CA ARG A 53 -0.19 -21.83 11.31
C ARG A 53 -0.42 -21.90 9.81
N GLY A 54 0.62 -21.61 9.04
CA GLY A 54 0.58 -21.65 7.59
C GLY A 54 0.97 -20.33 6.98
N VAL A 55 0.61 -20.13 5.71
CA VAL A 55 0.92 -18.93 4.93
C VAL A 55 -0.36 -18.15 4.70
N VAL A 56 -0.29 -16.83 4.89
CA VAL A 56 -1.43 -15.95 4.66
C VAL A 56 -0.96 -14.65 4.00
N ASP A 57 -1.75 -14.16 3.05
CA ASP A 57 -1.51 -12.84 2.46
C ASP A 57 -1.98 -11.76 3.42
N VAL A 58 -1.09 -10.80 3.72
CA VAL A 58 -1.41 -9.64 4.55
C VAL A 58 -1.42 -8.40 3.67
N GLY A 59 -2.58 -7.89 3.42
CA GLY A 59 -2.84 -6.70 2.62
C GLY A 59 -4.27 -6.24 2.83
N THR A 60 -4.68 -5.17 2.15
CA THR A 60 -6.04 -4.63 2.29
C THR A 60 -7.05 -5.35 1.40
N GLY A 61 -6.59 -5.99 0.33
CA GLY A 61 -7.44 -6.52 -0.72
C GLY A 61 -7.94 -5.46 -1.70
N ILE A 62 -7.44 -4.23 -1.59
CA ILE A 62 -7.83 -3.11 -2.44
C ILE A 62 -6.73 -2.87 -3.48
N SER A 63 -7.12 -2.92 -4.76
CA SER A 63 -6.21 -2.64 -5.88
C SER A 63 -6.12 -1.13 -6.12
N ASN A 64 -4.89 -0.60 -6.16
CA ASN A 64 -4.66 0.80 -6.49
C ASN A 64 -3.76 0.89 -7.72
N LYS A 65 -4.27 1.47 -8.80
CA LYS A 65 -3.41 1.84 -9.93
C LYS A 65 -2.58 3.06 -9.51
N LEU A 66 -1.27 3.01 -9.72
CA LEU A 66 -0.40 4.12 -9.32
C LEU A 66 -0.78 5.42 -10.02
N VAL A 67 -1.20 5.33 -11.29
CA VAL A 67 -1.66 6.51 -12.05
C VAL A 67 -2.91 7.14 -11.42
N ASP A 68 -3.82 6.34 -10.87
CA ASP A 68 -5.03 6.88 -10.24
C ASP A 68 -4.71 7.69 -8.98
N ILE A 69 -3.73 7.23 -8.19
CA ILE A 69 -3.26 7.97 -7.02
C ILE A 69 -2.65 9.31 -7.44
N ALA A 70 -1.76 9.28 -8.44
CA ALA A 70 -1.10 10.48 -8.92
C ALA A 70 -2.10 11.49 -9.49
N ASP A 71 -3.08 11.02 -10.26
CA ASP A 71 -4.10 11.88 -10.86
C ASP A 71 -5.00 12.49 -9.78
N TYR A 72 -5.38 11.72 -8.77
CA TYR A 72 -6.21 12.21 -7.66
C TYR A 72 -5.53 13.36 -6.91
N PHE A 73 -4.24 13.24 -6.65
CA PHE A 73 -3.47 14.27 -5.93
C PHE A 73 -2.81 15.28 -6.86
N LYS A 74 -3.09 15.24 -8.17
CA LYS A 74 -2.54 16.17 -9.18
C LYS A 74 -1.03 16.22 -9.17
N ILE A 75 -0.39 15.04 -9.12
CA ILE A 75 1.05 14.90 -9.10
C ILE A 75 1.58 14.80 -10.52
N ASP A 76 2.57 15.64 -10.85
CA ASP A 76 3.28 15.55 -12.12
C ASP A 76 4.32 14.44 -12.06
N TYR A 77 4.40 13.65 -13.15
CA TYR A 77 5.33 12.53 -13.22
C TYR A 77 5.72 12.25 -14.67
N LYS A 78 6.87 11.57 -14.83
CA LYS A 78 7.25 10.96 -16.09
C LYS A 78 6.85 9.50 -16.08
N SER A 79 6.19 9.05 -17.15
CA SER A 79 5.72 7.68 -17.27
C SER A 79 6.88 6.72 -17.49
N VAL A 80 6.90 5.62 -16.75
CA VAL A 80 7.82 4.50 -16.93
C VAL A 80 7.00 3.24 -17.00
N MET A 81 7.41 2.26 -17.81
CA MET A 81 6.81 0.94 -17.79
C MET A 81 7.62 0.03 -16.89
N GLY A 82 6.96 -0.73 -16.03
CA GLY A 82 7.63 -1.72 -15.19
C GLY A 82 8.31 -2.80 -16.03
N GLY A 83 9.41 -3.36 -15.50
CA GLY A 83 10.14 -4.43 -16.14
C GLY A 83 9.32 -5.73 -16.24
N GLU A 84 9.69 -6.59 -17.19
CA GLU A 84 8.99 -7.86 -17.41
C GLU A 84 9.01 -8.78 -16.21
N THR A 85 10.03 -8.67 -15.37
CA THR A 85 10.18 -9.49 -14.16
C THR A 85 9.45 -8.91 -12.95
N GLU A 86 8.93 -7.69 -13.04
CA GLU A 86 8.23 -7.05 -11.95
C GLU A 86 6.75 -7.49 -11.91
N ARG A 87 6.26 -7.75 -10.71
CA ARG A 87 4.85 -8.08 -10.52
C ARG A 87 4.00 -6.84 -10.79
N LEU A 88 3.06 -6.94 -11.73
CA LEU A 88 2.20 -5.81 -12.11
C LEU A 88 1.11 -5.52 -11.09
N ASP A 89 0.59 -6.56 -10.45
CA ASP A 89 -0.49 -6.47 -9.46
C ASP A 89 -0.17 -7.37 -8.26
N ASN A 90 -0.07 -6.77 -7.08
CA ASN A 90 0.23 -7.50 -5.84
C ASN A 90 -0.95 -7.56 -4.87
N THR A 91 -2.16 -7.30 -5.32
CA THR A 91 -3.35 -7.26 -4.46
C THR A 91 -3.52 -8.57 -3.69
N ALA A 92 -3.71 -8.46 -2.38
CA ALA A 92 -3.82 -9.62 -1.49
C ALA A 92 -5.18 -10.29 -1.59
N ASP A 93 -5.19 -11.62 -1.36
CA ASP A 93 -6.39 -12.36 -1.04
C ASP A 93 -6.60 -12.29 0.48
N THR A 94 -7.61 -11.55 0.92
CA THR A 94 -7.87 -11.29 2.34
C THR A 94 -8.85 -12.28 2.98
N SER A 95 -9.23 -13.34 2.26
CA SER A 95 -10.28 -14.26 2.72
C SER A 95 -9.95 -14.91 4.07
N ILE A 96 -8.70 -15.32 4.30
CA ILE A 96 -8.28 -15.97 5.55
C ILE A 96 -8.36 -14.98 6.72
N LEU A 97 -7.76 -13.79 6.59
CA LEU A 97 -7.78 -12.78 7.65
C LEU A 97 -9.19 -12.29 7.94
N ASN A 98 -10.03 -12.16 6.92
CA ASN A 98 -11.43 -11.79 7.12
C ASN A 98 -12.20 -12.82 7.95
N LYS A 99 -11.88 -14.11 7.82
CA LYS A 99 -12.48 -15.16 8.64
C LYS A 99 -12.13 -15.02 10.12
N PHE A 100 -10.95 -14.47 10.43
CA PHE A 100 -10.53 -14.18 11.80
C PHE A 100 -11.07 -12.85 12.31
N GLY A 101 -11.89 -12.15 11.53
CA GLY A 101 -12.47 -10.87 11.92
C GLY A 101 -11.57 -9.67 11.64
N TRP A 102 -10.43 -9.84 10.97
CA TRP A 102 -9.55 -8.74 10.66
C TRP A 102 -9.98 -8.05 9.37
N ARG A 103 -9.90 -6.72 9.37
CA ARG A 103 -10.04 -5.89 8.18
C ARG A 103 -9.10 -4.69 8.30
N ALA A 104 -8.54 -4.24 7.18
CA ALA A 104 -7.75 -3.01 7.16
C ALA A 104 -8.65 -1.82 7.52
N LYS A 105 -8.17 -0.93 8.38
CA LYS A 105 -8.91 0.23 8.88
C LYS A 105 -8.42 1.55 8.33
N ILE A 106 -7.15 1.63 7.91
CA ILE A 106 -6.54 2.88 7.48
C ILE A 106 -6.70 3.03 5.98
N ASN A 107 -7.34 4.13 5.57
CA ASN A 107 -7.57 4.46 4.17
C ASN A 107 -6.36 5.19 3.61
N LEU A 108 -5.83 4.73 2.48
CA LEU A 108 -4.63 5.28 1.87
C LEU A 108 -4.80 6.77 1.51
N TYR A 109 -5.90 7.12 0.86
CA TYR A 109 -6.13 8.49 0.39
C TYR A 109 -6.27 9.46 1.57
N ASN A 110 -6.97 9.04 2.63
CA ASN A 110 -7.08 9.84 3.84
C ASN A 110 -5.72 10.05 4.50
N TYR A 111 -4.91 8.99 4.56
CA TYR A 111 -3.56 9.07 5.12
C TYR A 111 -2.68 10.07 4.36
N ILE A 112 -2.73 10.02 3.03
CA ILE A 112 -1.96 10.95 2.19
C ILE A 112 -2.44 12.39 2.42
N GLU A 113 -3.76 12.62 2.43
CA GLU A 113 -4.32 13.96 2.67
C GLU A 113 -3.90 14.54 4.01
N GLU A 114 -3.88 13.71 5.07
CA GLU A 114 -3.54 14.14 6.43
C GLU A 114 -2.06 14.41 6.63
N ASN A 115 -1.19 13.75 5.85
CA ASN A 115 0.25 13.76 6.09
C ASN A 115 1.08 14.42 4.99
N ARG A 116 0.45 14.85 3.89
CA ARG A 116 1.15 15.46 2.77
C ARG A 116 1.61 16.87 3.13
N ASN A 117 2.86 17.17 2.79
CA ASN A 117 3.37 18.54 2.86
C ASN A 117 2.82 19.34 1.70
N VAL A 118 1.89 20.25 2.00
CA VAL A 118 1.30 21.16 1.01
C VAL A 118 1.81 22.57 1.30
N ASN A 119 2.74 23.02 0.49
CA ASN A 119 3.23 24.39 0.54
C ASN A 119 2.96 25.06 -0.79
#